data_5625a5de2d5315803e20f394184d0282
#
_entry.id   5625a5de2d5315803e20f394184d0282
#
_cell.length_a   1.000
_cell.length_b   1.000
_cell.length_c   1.000
_cell.angle_alpha   90.00
_cell.angle_beta   90.00
_cell.angle_gamma   90.00
#
_symmetry.space_group_name_H-M   'P 1'
#
loop_
_entity.id
_entity.type
_entity.pdbx_description
1 polymer ?
#
loop_
_entity_poly.entity_id
_entity_poly.type
_entity_poly.pdbx_seq_one_letter_code
_entity_poly.pdbx_strand_id
1 'polypeptide(L)'
;WLLVETILPFLRATADGIHLPSWLIGLFIDGGYLATAWVVSVMLPPMAIFFPLFTLLEDLGYLPRVAFNLDRLFRWAGAHGKQALTMSMGFGCNAAGVVACRIIDSPRERLVAILTNNFSLCNGRWPTQILLATVFLGSLVPGYLAGLVAAGGVITVALLGVLMALITSRLLTRTVLKGEPSTFHLELPPYRPPRVLQTLYTSLVDRTLVVLWRAVVFAFPAGLAIWLVANVHIGSRTLAGYLVEILDPVGLAIGLN
;
A
#
# COMPACT_ATOMS: atom_id res chain seq x y z
N TRP A 1 -13.39 12.65 -7.31
CA TRP A 1 -14.55 13.57 -7.40
C TRP A 1 -15.46 13.15 -8.54
N LEU A 2 -14.99 13.14 -9.79
CA LEU A 2 -15.76 12.79 -10.99
C LEU A 2 -16.43 11.41 -10.89
N LEU A 3 -15.73 10.38 -10.42
CA LEU A 3 -16.26 9.02 -10.30
C LEU A 3 -17.36 8.91 -9.22
N VAL A 4 -17.23 9.60 -8.10
CA VAL A 4 -18.14 9.46 -6.96
C VAL A 4 -19.26 10.49 -7.01
N GLU A 5 -19.00 11.73 -7.39
CA GLU A 5 -20.02 12.79 -7.34
C GLU A 5 -20.78 12.97 -8.65
N THR A 6 -20.21 12.55 -9.79
CA THR A 6 -20.89 12.72 -11.09
C THR A 6 -21.40 11.38 -11.62
N ILE A 7 -20.57 10.36 -11.66
CA ILE A 7 -20.93 9.08 -12.31
C ILE A 7 -21.83 8.23 -11.40
N LEU A 8 -21.60 8.19 -10.08
CA LEU A 8 -22.41 7.42 -9.16
C LEU A 8 -23.90 7.83 -9.17
N PRO A 9 -24.27 9.12 -9.02
CA PRO A 9 -25.69 9.53 -9.07
C PRO A 9 -26.30 9.28 -10.45
N PHE A 10 -25.53 9.45 -11.53
CA PHE A 10 -25.99 9.11 -12.89
C PHE A 10 -26.29 7.62 -13.03
N LEU A 11 -25.44 6.74 -12.52
CA LEU A 11 -25.68 5.29 -12.52
C LEU A 11 -26.91 4.91 -11.70
N ARG A 12 -27.10 5.52 -10.53
CA ARG A 12 -28.30 5.32 -9.72
C ARG A 12 -29.57 5.78 -10.46
N ALA A 13 -29.56 6.98 -11.02
CA ALA A 13 -30.70 7.50 -11.75
C ALA A 13 -31.08 6.62 -12.96
N THR A 14 -30.10 6.11 -13.69
CA THR A 14 -30.35 5.17 -14.82
C THR A 14 -30.87 3.83 -14.34
N ALA A 15 -30.36 3.29 -13.23
CA ALA A 15 -30.82 2.03 -12.65
C ALA A 15 -32.25 2.13 -12.11
N ASP A 16 -32.61 3.25 -11.47
CA ASP A 16 -33.99 3.54 -11.02
C ASP A 16 -34.94 3.68 -12.22
N GLY A 17 -34.48 4.30 -13.34
CA GLY A 17 -35.27 4.43 -14.56
C GLY A 17 -35.60 3.08 -15.24
N ILE A 18 -34.77 2.06 -15.04
CA ILE A 18 -34.97 0.69 -15.56
C ILE A 18 -35.79 -0.18 -14.58
N HIS A 19 -36.24 0.39 -13.46
CA HIS A 19 -36.99 -0.32 -12.40
C HIS A 19 -36.26 -1.55 -11.83
N LEU A 20 -34.94 -1.47 -11.67
CA LEU A 20 -34.16 -2.52 -11.03
C LEU A 20 -34.54 -2.63 -9.55
N PRO A 21 -34.60 -3.84 -8.98
CA PRO A 21 -34.88 -4.02 -7.55
C PRO A 21 -33.79 -3.35 -6.72
N SER A 22 -34.17 -2.67 -5.65
CA SER A 22 -33.29 -1.86 -4.80
C SER A 22 -32.09 -2.60 -4.24
N TRP A 23 -32.21 -3.92 -4.01
CA TRP A 23 -31.09 -4.74 -3.52
C TRP A 23 -30.00 -4.96 -4.58
N LEU A 24 -30.37 -5.01 -5.89
CA LEU A 24 -29.40 -5.09 -6.98
C LEU A 24 -28.66 -3.75 -7.16
N ILE A 25 -29.37 -2.64 -7.08
CA ILE A 25 -28.79 -1.30 -7.12
C ILE A 25 -27.78 -1.14 -5.98
N GLY A 26 -28.19 -1.50 -4.75
CA GLY A 26 -27.30 -1.49 -3.59
C GLY A 26 -26.07 -2.37 -3.76
N LEU A 27 -26.26 -3.61 -4.21
CA LEU A 27 -25.15 -4.55 -4.38
C LEU A 27 -24.14 -4.08 -5.44
N PHE A 28 -24.58 -3.77 -6.66
CA PHE A 28 -23.69 -3.48 -7.76
C PHE A 28 -23.18 -2.03 -7.75
N ILE A 29 -24.04 -1.07 -7.39
CA ILE A 29 -23.67 0.34 -7.43
C ILE A 29 -23.05 0.76 -6.09
N ASP A 30 -23.71 0.49 -4.96
CA ASP A 30 -23.22 0.93 -3.65
C ASP A 30 -22.14 -0.02 -3.06
N GLY A 31 -22.16 -1.29 -3.42
CA GLY A 31 -21.11 -2.24 -3.08
C GLY A 31 -19.96 -2.21 -4.10
N GLY A 32 -20.20 -2.74 -5.28
CA GLY A 32 -19.16 -2.98 -6.28
C GLY A 32 -18.58 -1.71 -6.89
N TYR A 33 -19.41 -0.84 -7.47
CA TYR A 33 -18.94 0.37 -8.15
C TYR A 33 -18.32 1.36 -7.19
N LEU A 34 -18.97 1.63 -6.04
CA LEU A 34 -18.47 2.62 -5.07
C LEU A 34 -17.11 2.21 -4.52
N ALA A 35 -16.93 0.93 -4.14
CA ALA A 35 -15.63 0.42 -3.68
C ALA A 35 -14.54 0.57 -4.76
N THR A 36 -14.89 0.24 -6.00
CA THR A 36 -13.98 0.38 -7.14
C THR A 36 -13.63 1.83 -7.43
N ALA A 37 -14.62 2.72 -7.41
CA ALA A 37 -14.43 4.16 -7.64
C ALA A 37 -13.52 4.79 -6.57
N TRP A 38 -13.68 4.40 -5.30
CA TRP A 38 -12.79 4.83 -4.23
C TRP A 38 -11.36 4.33 -4.43
N VAL A 39 -11.17 3.05 -4.76
CA VAL A 39 -9.84 2.47 -5.01
C VAL A 39 -9.16 3.19 -6.17
N VAL A 40 -9.86 3.41 -7.30
CA VAL A 40 -9.31 4.12 -8.46
C VAL A 40 -8.95 5.56 -8.10
N SER A 41 -9.85 6.27 -7.41
CA SER A 41 -9.65 7.70 -7.07
C SER A 41 -8.46 7.91 -6.12
N VAL A 42 -8.25 7.00 -5.18
CA VAL A 42 -7.15 7.10 -4.21
C VAL A 42 -5.83 6.61 -4.79
N MET A 43 -5.83 5.56 -5.61
CA MET A 43 -4.60 4.93 -6.10
C MET A 43 -4.05 5.58 -7.37
N LEU A 44 -4.90 6.04 -8.29
CA LEU A 44 -4.46 6.54 -9.60
C LEU A 44 -3.54 7.76 -9.51
N PRO A 45 -3.87 8.85 -8.77
CA PRO A 45 -3.01 10.03 -8.72
C PRO A 45 -1.60 9.76 -8.18
N PRO A 46 -1.43 9.10 -7.01
CA PRO A 46 -0.10 8.78 -6.51
C PRO A 46 0.69 7.85 -7.44
N MET A 47 0.03 6.86 -8.06
CA MET A 47 0.71 5.95 -8.98
C MET A 47 1.17 6.64 -10.25
N ALA A 48 0.35 7.55 -10.81
CA ALA A 48 0.70 8.30 -12.01
C ALA A 48 1.91 9.21 -11.83
N ILE A 49 2.22 9.62 -10.61
CA ILE A 49 3.42 10.41 -10.27
C ILE A 49 4.58 9.50 -9.89
N PHE A 50 4.32 8.52 -9.03
CA PHE A 50 5.37 7.69 -8.44
C PHE A 50 6.06 6.77 -9.46
N PHE A 51 5.31 6.08 -10.32
CA PHE A 51 5.91 5.14 -11.26
C PHE A 51 6.83 5.81 -12.30
N PRO A 52 6.45 6.91 -12.96
CA PRO A 52 7.37 7.62 -13.85
C PRO A 52 8.62 8.14 -13.14
N LEU A 53 8.45 8.74 -11.94
CA LEU A 53 9.58 9.25 -11.18
C LEU A 53 10.54 8.13 -10.78
N PHE A 54 10.00 7.02 -10.28
CA PHE A 54 10.80 5.87 -9.86
C PHE A 54 11.54 5.22 -11.04
N THR A 55 10.86 5.04 -12.18
CA THR A 55 11.48 4.48 -13.40
C THR A 55 12.56 5.41 -13.94
N LEU A 56 12.34 6.73 -13.86
CA LEU A 56 13.36 7.70 -14.25
C LEU A 56 14.63 7.59 -13.38
N LEU A 57 14.46 7.44 -12.06
CA LEU A 57 15.59 7.23 -11.12
C LEU A 57 16.29 5.88 -11.36
N GLU A 58 15.53 4.86 -11.77
CA GLU A 58 16.06 3.55 -12.15
C GLU A 58 16.91 3.67 -13.44
N ASP A 59 16.38 4.31 -14.49
CA ASP A 59 17.06 4.52 -15.76
C ASP A 59 18.34 5.35 -15.62
N LEU A 60 18.34 6.36 -14.74
CA LEU A 60 19.51 7.14 -14.38
C LEU A 60 20.59 6.33 -13.64
N GLY A 61 20.30 5.10 -13.22
CA GLY A 61 21.20 4.27 -12.42
C GLY A 61 21.41 4.79 -10.99
N TYR A 62 20.52 5.68 -10.50
CA TYR A 62 20.60 6.20 -9.13
C TYR A 62 20.27 5.13 -8.09
N LEU A 63 19.22 4.34 -8.36
CA LEU A 63 18.74 3.30 -7.43
C LEU A 63 19.79 2.21 -7.14
N PRO A 64 20.52 1.65 -8.12
CA PRO A 64 21.59 0.71 -7.85
C PRO A 64 22.70 1.27 -6.95
N ARG A 65 23.01 2.57 -7.07
CA ARG A 65 24.01 3.23 -6.21
C ARG A 65 23.54 3.38 -4.78
N VAL A 66 22.26 3.72 -4.58
CA VAL A 66 21.64 3.77 -3.26
C VAL A 66 21.68 2.37 -2.61
N ALA A 67 21.33 1.32 -3.37
CA ALA A 67 21.41 -0.05 -2.89
C ALA A 67 22.82 -0.44 -2.45
N PHE A 68 23.82 -0.07 -3.22
CA PHE A 68 25.22 -0.31 -2.88
C PHE A 68 25.64 0.39 -1.59
N ASN A 69 25.28 1.67 -1.43
CA ASN A 69 25.59 2.42 -0.21
C ASN A 69 24.92 1.87 1.04
N LEU A 70 23.68 1.38 0.90
CA LEU A 70 22.91 0.81 2.00
C LEU A 70 23.23 -0.67 2.26
N ASP A 71 23.97 -1.35 1.38
CA ASP A 71 24.28 -2.77 1.50
C ASP A 71 24.91 -3.13 2.84
N ARG A 72 25.81 -2.28 3.36
CA ARG A 72 26.46 -2.50 4.67
C ARG A 72 25.43 -2.57 5.81
N LEU A 73 24.41 -1.69 5.79
CA LEU A 73 23.36 -1.66 6.81
C LEU A 73 22.45 -2.89 6.71
N PHE A 74 22.04 -3.24 5.50
CA PHE A 74 21.17 -4.40 5.27
C PHE A 74 21.91 -5.72 5.53
N ARG A 75 23.18 -5.80 5.22
CA ARG A 75 24.04 -6.96 5.51
C ARG A 75 24.16 -7.19 7.02
N TRP A 76 24.24 -6.13 7.83
CA TRP A 76 24.18 -6.24 9.28
C TRP A 76 22.84 -6.85 9.77
N ALA A 77 21.75 -6.57 9.08
CA ALA A 77 20.44 -7.16 9.35
C ALA A 77 20.27 -8.58 8.76
N GLY A 78 21.31 -9.16 8.17
CA GLY A 78 21.27 -10.49 7.52
C GLY A 78 20.53 -10.50 6.19
N ALA A 79 20.41 -9.34 5.57
CA ALA A 79 19.72 -9.12 4.30
C ALA A 79 20.70 -8.60 3.25
N HIS A 80 20.19 -8.25 2.09
CA HIS A 80 20.95 -7.85 0.90
C HIS A 80 20.64 -6.41 0.50
N GLY A 81 21.59 -5.67 -0.06
CA GLY A 81 21.37 -4.29 -0.51
C GLY A 81 20.23 -4.13 -1.51
N LYS A 82 19.91 -5.16 -2.32
CA LYS A 82 18.73 -5.17 -3.18
C LYS A 82 17.41 -5.01 -2.37
N GLN A 83 17.38 -5.40 -1.09
CA GLN A 83 16.21 -5.19 -0.22
C GLN A 83 15.94 -3.70 0.04
N ALA A 84 16.98 -2.84 0.03
CA ALA A 84 16.78 -1.40 0.12
C ALA A 84 15.96 -0.85 -1.06
N LEU A 85 16.17 -1.39 -2.27
CA LEU A 85 15.39 -1.02 -3.44
C LEU A 85 13.93 -1.44 -3.32
N THR A 86 13.70 -2.70 -2.95
CA THR A 86 12.33 -3.22 -2.80
C THR A 86 11.57 -2.50 -1.70
N MET A 87 12.24 -2.14 -0.61
CA MET A 87 11.68 -1.36 0.49
C MET A 87 11.36 0.08 0.06
N SER A 88 12.25 0.73 -0.70
CA SER A 88 12.00 2.06 -1.27
C SER A 88 10.77 2.06 -2.19
N MET A 89 10.61 1.04 -3.02
CA MET A 89 9.39 0.83 -3.80
C MET A 89 8.16 0.60 -2.91
N GLY A 90 8.33 -0.10 -1.79
CA GLY A 90 7.29 -0.36 -0.80
C GLY A 90 6.71 0.90 -0.17
N PHE A 91 7.51 1.94 0.05
CA PHE A 91 7.04 3.25 0.51
C PHE A 91 6.13 3.95 -0.51
N GLY A 92 6.32 3.71 -1.80
CA GLY A 92 5.38 4.13 -2.82
C GLY A 92 4.15 3.21 -2.87
N CYS A 93 4.38 1.92 -3.10
CA CYS A 93 3.34 0.90 -3.19
C CYS A 93 3.86 -0.45 -2.71
N ASN A 94 3.28 -1.00 -1.64
CA ASN A 94 3.69 -2.30 -1.11
C ASN A 94 3.58 -3.44 -2.13
N ALA A 95 2.56 -3.42 -2.97
CA ALA A 95 2.41 -4.42 -4.04
C ALA A 95 3.57 -4.35 -5.03
N ALA A 96 3.99 -3.14 -5.43
CA ALA A 96 5.15 -2.94 -6.30
C ALA A 96 6.45 -3.39 -5.61
N GLY A 97 6.62 -3.09 -4.32
CA GLY A 97 7.75 -3.54 -3.51
C GLY A 97 7.85 -5.06 -3.45
N VAL A 98 6.74 -5.76 -3.22
CA VAL A 98 6.70 -7.24 -3.20
C VAL A 98 7.03 -7.82 -4.58
N VAL A 99 6.49 -7.25 -5.67
CA VAL A 99 6.83 -7.68 -7.04
C VAL A 99 8.30 -7.44 -7.34
N ALA A 100 8.86 -6.31 -6.90
CA ALA A 100 10.26 -5.97 -7.08
C ALA A 100 11.22 -6.93 -6.34
N CYS A 101 10.77 -7.64 -5.31
CA CYS A 101 11.58 -8.66 -4.63
C CYS A 101 12.07 -9.77 -5.57
N ARG A 102 11.52 -9.87 -6.79
CA ARG A 102 12.01 -10.81 -7.83
C ARG A 102 13.45 -10.54 -8.27
N ILE A 103 13.96 -9.31 -8.06
CA ILE A 103 15.37 -8.97 -8.36
C ILE A 103 16.37 -9.63 -7.39
N ILE A 104 15.88 -10.19 -6.28
CA ILE A 104 16.68 -10.89 -5.30
C ILE A 104 16.79 -12.36 -5.74
N ASP A 105 18.02 -12.80 -5.99
CA ASP A 105 18.28 -14.13 -6.57
C ASP A 105 18.01 -15.27 -5.58
N SER A 106 18.41 -15.07 -4.32
CA SER A 106 18.22 -16.05 -3.25
C SER A 106 16.74 -16.16 -2.83
N PRO A 107 16.10 -17.33 -2.93
CA PRO A 107 14.72 -17.53 -2.49
C PRO A 107 14.49 -17.19 -1.01
N ARG A 108 15.49 -17.45 -0.18
CA ARG A 108 15.49 -17.16 1.25
C ARG A 108 15.45 -15.64 1.50
N GLU A 109 16.37 -14.90 0.89
CA GLU A 109 16.46 -13.45 1.06
C GLU A 109 15.25 -12.75 0.43
N ARG A 110 14.74 -13.30 -0.67
CA ARG A 110 13.49 -12.84 -1.29
C ARG A 110 12.31 -12.97 -0.35
N LEU A 111 12.20 -14.10 0.36
CA LEU A 111 11.12 -14.29 1.34
C LEU A 111 11.24 -13.30 2.50
N VAL A 112 12.45 -13.08 3.03
CA VAL A 112 12.70 -12.05 4.05
C VAL A 112 12.30 -10.68 3.56
N ALA A 113 12.67 -10.31 2.33
CA ALA A 113 12.33 -9.01 1.73
C ALA A 113 10.82 -8.84 1.57
N ILE A 114 10.09 -9.87 1.14
CA ILE A 114 8.63 -9.85 1.00
C ILE A 114 7.97 -9.63 2.36
N LEU A 115 8.38 -10.37 3.39
CA LEU A 115 7.79 -10.26 4.72
C LEU A 115 8.08 -8.90 5.36
N THR A 116 9.30 -8.40 5.23
CA THR A 116 9.69 -7.11 5.82
C THR A 116 9.18 -5.90 5.05
N ASN A 117 8.82 -6.05 3.77
CA ASN A 117 8.22 -4.97 2.98
C ASN A 117 6.90 -4.45 3.57
N ASN A 118 6.19 -5.27 4.34
CA ASN A 118 4.95 -4.87 5.02
C ASN A 118 5.13 -3.73 6.03
N PHE A 119 6.33 -3.52 6.55
CA PHE A 119 6.63 -2.42 7.47
C PHE A 119 6.80 -1.08 6.76
N SER A 120 6.94 -1.08 5.42
CA SER A 120 7.00 0.16 4.63
C SER A 120 5.62 0.82 4.56
N LEU A 121 5.55 2.10 4.91
CA LEU A 121 4.33 2.90 4.80
C LEU A 121 4.07 3.25 3.34
N CYS A 122 3.13 2.58 2.70
CA CYS A 122 2.76 2.90 1.32
C CYS A 122 1.86 4.13 1.23
N ASN A 123 1.75 4.70 0.03
CA ASN A 123 0.93 5.88 -0.24
C ASN A 123 -0.53 5.78 0.26
N GLY A 124 -1.12 4.58 0.23
CA GLY A 124 -2.47 4.37 0.75
C GLY A 124 -2.57 4.46 2.28
N ARG A 125 -1.47 4.27 3.00
CA ARG A 125 -1.43 4.37 4.48
C ARG A 125 -1.09 5.77 4.98
N TRP A 126 -0.43 6.62 4.19
CA TRP A 126 -0.05 7.97 4.60
C TRP A 126 -1.24 8.84 5.03
N PRO A 127 -2.35 8.91 4.27
CA PRO A 127 -3.51 9.73 4.67
C PRO A 127 -4.07 9.32 6.02
N THR A 128 -4.19 8.02 6.29
CA THR A 128 -4.68 7.50 7.56
C THR A 128 -3.73 7.83 8.72
N GLN A 129 -2.42 7.71 8.50
CA GLN A 129 -1.41 8.05 9.50
C GLN A 129 -1.42 9.56 9.81
N ILE A 130 -1.53 10.40 8.79
CA ILE A 130 -1.63 11.86 8.95
C ILE A 130 -2.90 12.22 9.72
N LEU A 131 -4.04 11.61 9.37
CA LEU A 131 -5.30 11.83 10.07
C LEU A 131 -5.20 11.45 11.55
N LEU A 132 -4.69 10.25 11.85
CA LEU A 132 -4.50 9.81 13.24
C LEU A 132 -3.54 10.71 13.99
N ALA A 133 -2.42 11.09 13.39
CA ALA A 133 -1.45 11.98 14.03
C ALA A 133 -2.05 13.37 14.30
N THR A 134 -2.82 13.93 13.37
CA THR A 134 -3.46 15.25 13.57
C THR A 134 -4.54 15.21 14.64
N VAL A 135 -5.35 14.14 14.68
CA VAL A 135 -6.43 14.02 15.66
C VAL A 135 -5.88 13.73 17.06
N PHE A 136 -5.00 12.74 17.20
CA PHE A 136 -4.53 12.33 18.52
C PHE A 136 -3.37 13.17 19.03
N LEU A 137 -2.31 13.37 18.24
CA LEU A 137 -1.15 14.14 18.68
C LEU A 137 -1.39 15.64 18.60
N GLY A 138 -2.14 16.10 17.57
CA GLY A 138 -2.47 17.51 17.42
C GLY A 138 -3.37 18.06 18.53
N SER A 139 -4.25 17.22 19.11
CA SER A 139 -5.12 17.60 20.23
C SER A 139 -4.37 17.78 21.57
N LEU A 140 -3.19 17.20 21.72
CA LEU A 140 -2.37 17.28 22.95
C LEU A 140 -1.56 18.58 23.06
N VAL A 141 -1.51 19.38 21.98
CA VAL A 141 -0.58 20.53 21.89
C VAL A 141 -1.34 21.78 21.43
N PRO A 142 -0.88 23.00 21.81
CA PRO A 142 -1.46 24.25 21.30
C PRO A 142 -1.49 24.29 19.75
N GLY A 143 -2.54 24.87 19.18
CA GLY A 143 -2.82 24.81 17.75
C GLY A 143 -1.68 25.22 16.80
N TYR A 144 -0.80 26.16 17.23
CA TYR A 144 0.35 26.59 16.42
C TYR A 144 1.47 25.51 16.31
N LEU A 145 1.52 24.54 17.24
CA LEU A 145 2.48 23.41 17.19
C LEU A 145 1.85 22.11 16.72
N ALA A 146 0.53 22.04 16.60
CA ALA A 146 -0.19 20.81 16.25
C ALA A 146 0.31 20.18 14.93
N GLY A 147 0.56 20.99 13.89
CA GLY A 147 1.09 20.53 12.62
C GLY A 147 2.50 19.95 12.70
N LEU A 148 3.38 20.57 13.49
CA LEU A 148 4.75 20.09 13.69
C LEU A 148 4.78 18.77 14.47
N VAL A 149 3.97 18.65 15.50
CA VAL A 149 3.88 17.45 16.33
C VAL A 149 3.25 16.30 15.54
N ALA A 150 2.22 16.56 14.77
CA ALA A 150 1.63 15.58 13.87
C ALA A 150 2.64 15.09 12.80
N ALA A 151 3.35 16.00 12.15
CA ALA A 151 4.40 15.66 11.19
C ALA A 151 5.53 14.84 11.84
N GLY A 152 5.98 15.24 13.02
CA GLY A 152 6.97 14.50 13.82
C GLY A 152 6.50 13.09 14.15
N GLY A 153 5.24 12.92 14.52
CA GLY A 153 4.62 11.62 14.78
C GLY A 153 4.62 10.72 13.56
N VAL A 154 4.24 11.25 12.39
CA VAL A 154 4.25 10.50 11.13
C VAL A 154 5.66 10.07 10.73
N ILE A 155 6.65 10.96 10.85
CA ILE A 155 8.07 10.66 10.59
C ILE A 155 8.56 9.57 11.55
N THR A 156 8.22 9.67 12.84
CA THR A 156 8.59 8.66 13.84
C THR A 156 8.03 7.29 13.50
N VAL A 157 6.77 7.19 13.07
CA VAL A 157 6.17 5.92 12.63
C VAL A 157 6.86 5.37 11.38
N ALA A 158 7.23 6.23 10.43
CA ALA A 158 7.97 5.81 9.24
C ALA A 158 9.36 5.25 9.60
N LEU A 159 10.10 5.93 10.46
CA LEU A 159 11.42 5.48 10.95
C LEU A 159 11.31 4.18 11.75
N LEU A 160 10.28 4.08 12.59
CA LEU A 160 9.99 2.86 13.34
C LEU A 160 9.69 1.69 12.39
N GLY A 161 8.98 1.93 11.29
CA GLY A 161 8.74 0.94 10.24
C GLY A 161 10.04 0.41 9.62
N VAL A 162 10.97 1.31 9.29
CA VAL A 162 12.30 0.93 8.78
C VAL A 162 13.08 0.11 9.82
N LEU A 163 13.09 0.56 11.07
CA LEU A 163 13.76 -0.12 12.17
C LEU A 163 13.17 -1.53 12.38
N MET A 164 11.85 -1.65 12.41
CA MET A 164 11.15 -2.93 12.54
C MET A 164 11.46 -3.88 11.36
N ALA A 165 11.55 -3.35 10.14
CA ALA A 165 11.94 -4.14 8.98
C ALA A 165 13.35 -4.73 9.14
N LEU A 166 14.33 -3.94 9.62
CA LEU A 166 15.70 -4.39 9.85
C LEU A 166 15.78 -5.41 11.01
N ILE A 167 15.08 -5.15 12.11
CA ILE A 167 15.03 -6.06 13.28
C ILE A 167 14.40 -7.39 12.87
N THR A 168 13.26 -7.35 12.18
CA THR A 168 12.55 -8.54 11.71
C THR A 168 13.41 -9.32 10.71
N SER A 169 14.07 -8.65 9.77
CA SER A 169 15.01 -9.25 8.85
C SER A 169 16.10 -10.02 9.60
N ARG A 170 16.71 -9.38 10.60
CA ARG A 170 17.76 -10.01 11.43
C ARG A 170 17.23 -11.20 12.24
N LEU A 171 16.03 -11.06 12.80
CA LEU A 171 15.40 -12.14 13.56
C LEU A 171 15.10 -13.36 12.69
N LEU A 172 14.45 -13.14 11.54
CA LEU A 172 14.11 -14.21 10.61
C LEU A 172 15.36 -14.94 10.09
N THR A 173 16.40 -14.19 9.74
CA THR A 173 17.64 -14.78 9.22
C THR A 173 18.41 -15.57 10.27
N ARG A 174 18.26 -15.24 11.55
CA ARG A 174 18.91 -15.98 12.66
C ARG A 174 18.10 -17.15 13.19
N THR A 175 16.78 -17.11 13.08
CA THR A 175 15.89 -18.12 13.67
C THR A 175 15.39 -19.12 12.64
N VAL A 176 14.54 -18.70 11.74
CA VAL A 176 13.78 -19.58 10.82
C VAL A 176 14.54 -19.79 9.51
N LEU A 177 15.10 -18.73 8.94
CA LEU A 177 15.73 -18.72 7.62
C LEU A 177 17.25 -18.65 7.75
N LYS A 178 17.85 -19.65 8.43
CA LYS A 178 19.30 -19.74 8.61
C LYS A 178 20.01 -20.00 7.28
N GLY A 179 21.17 -19.38 7.08
CA GLY A 179 22.04 -19.56 5.92
C GLY A 179 22.97 -18.34 5.76
N GLU A 180 24.01 -18.49 4.96
CA GLU A 180 24.89 -17.38 4.65
C GLU A 180 24.24 -16.41 3.66
N PRO A 181 24.45 -15.09 3.84
CA PRO A 181 23.97 -14.10 2.86
C PRO A 181 24.69 -14.33 1.53
N SER A 182 23.95 -14.20 0.44
CA SER A 182 24.52 -14.29 -0.89
C SER A 182 25.52 -13.14 -1.14
N THR A 183 26.59 -13.42 -1.87
CA THR A 183 27.56 -12.40 -2.24
C THR A 183 26.92 -11.39 -3.19
N PHE A 184 27.04 -10.11 -2.84
CA PHE A 184 26.51 -9.02 -3.65
C PHE A 184 27.42 -8.70 -4.82
N HIS A 185 27.11 -9.23 -5.98
CA HIS A 185 27.71 -8.78 -7.24
C HIS A 185 26.73 -7.84 -7.92
N LEU A 186 26.87 -6.55 -7.70
CA LEU A 186 26.14 -5.52 -8.46
C LEU A 186 27.09 -4.92 -9.48
N GLU A 187 26.90 -5.24 -10.74
CA GLU A 187 27.46 -4.44 -11.81
C GLU A 187 26.72 -3.12 -11.86
N LEU A 188 27.40 -2.03 -11.50
CA LEU A 188 26.81 -0.70 -11.57
C LEU A 188 26.58 -0.35 -13.04
N PRO A 189 25.34 -0.20 -13.50
CA PRO A 189 25.08 0.18 -14.87
C PRO A 189 25.68 1.56 -15.16
N PRO A 190 26.25 1.76 -16.35
CA PRO A 190 26.73 3.08 -16.77
C PRO A 190 25.58 4.08 -16.81
N TYR A 191 25.87 5.36 -16.55
CA TYR A 191 24.88 6.42 -16.71
C TYR A 191 24.38 6.45 -18.15
N ARG A 192 23.09 6.26 -18.34
CA ARG A 192 22.42 6.39 -19.64
C ARG A 192 21.57 7.65 -19.63
N PRO A 193 21.57 8.45 -20.72
CA PRO A 193 20.65 9.56 -20.83
C PRO A 193 19.21 9.03 -20.79
N PRO A 194 18.34 9.54 -19.90
CA PRO A 194 16.98 9.03 -19.77
C PRO A 194 16.17 9.37 -21.01
N ARG A 195 15.47 8.40 -21.57
CA ARG A 195 14.49 8.61 -22.64
C ARG A 195 13.15 9.00 -22.02
N VAL A 196 13.06 10.23 -21.51
CA VAL A 196 11.96 10.71 -20.66
C VAL A 196 10.57 10.40 -21.22
N LEU A 197 10.33 10.66 -22.51
CA LEU A 197 9.02 10.40 -23.14
C LEU A 197 8.70 8.92 -23.22
N GLN A 198 9.65 8.08 -23.55
CA GLN A 198 9.45 6.63 -23.63
C GLN A 198 9.22 6.04 -22.24
N THR A 199 10.03 6.45 -21.26
CA THR A 199 9.91 6.02 -19.86
C THR A 199 8.58 6.47 -19.28
N LEU A 200 8.14 7.70 -19.57
CA LEU A 200 6.84 8.21 -19.12
C LEU A 200 5.67 7.39 -19.69
N TYR A 201 5.69 7.12 -20.99
CA TYR A 201 4.65 6.33 -21.65
C TYR A 201 4.59 4.91 -21.10
N THR A 202 5.71 4.20 -21.04
CA THR A 202 5.80 2.82 -20.55
C THR A 202 5.38 2.72 -19.08
N SER A 203 5.78 3.69 -18.25
CA SER A 203 5.42 3.70 -16.83
C SER A 203 3.94 3.97 -16.59
N LEU A 204 3.35 4.90 -17.34
CA LEU A 204 1.93 5.24 -17.21
C LEU A 204 1.01 4.16 -17.79
N VAL A 205 1.34 3.63 -18.98
CA VAL A 205 0.48 2.67 -19.66
C VAL A 205 0.73 1.26 -19.12
N ASP A 206 1.95 0.74 -19.21
CA ASP A 206 2.20 -0.66 -18.90
C ASP A 206 2.22 -0.97 -17.40
N ARG A 207 2.75 -0.06 -16.57
CA ARG A 207 2.84 -0.30 -15.13
C ARG A 207 1.58 0.18 -14.39
N THR A 208 1.15 1.43 -14.60
CA THR A 208 0.02 2.00 -13.85
C THR A 208 -1.29 1.33 -14.23
N LEU A 209 -1.59 1.16 -15.53
CA LEU A 209 -2.84 0.53 -15.96
C LEU A 209 -2.93 -0.94 -15.56
N VAL A 210 -1.84 -1.70 -15.66
CA VAL A 210 -1.85 -3.13 -15.27
C VAL A 210 -2.10 -3.29 -13.77
N VAL A 211 -1.46 -2.47 -12.93
CA VAL A 211 -1.66 -2.52 -11.48
C VAL A 211 -3.07 -2.05 -11.12
N LEU A 212 -3.54 -0.97 -11.75
CA LEU A 212 -4.89 -0.44 -11.53
C LEU A 212 -5.96 -1.46 -11.94
N TRP A 213 -5.81 -2.11 -13.10
CA TRP A 213 -6.72 -3.16 -13.54
C TRP A 213 -6.83 -4.30 -12.53
N ARG A 214 -5.68 -4.78 -12.04
CA ARG A 214 -5.67 -5.80 -10.97
C ARG A 214 -6.37 -5.32 -9.71
N ALA A 215 -6.15 -4.09 -9.30
CA ALA A 215 -6.82 -3.52 -8.13
C ALA A 215 -8.34 -3.46 -8.32
N VAL A 216 -8.82 -3.07 -9.50
CA VAL A 216 -10.26 -3.04 -9.86
C VAL A 216 -10.88 -4.44 -9.82
N VAL A 217 -10.20 -5.43 -10.42
CA VAL A 217 -10.68 -6.82 -10.46
C VAL A 217 -10.87 -7.42 -9.06
N PHE A 218 -10.05 -7.02 -8.09
CA PHE A 218 -10.21 -7.46 -6.69
C PHE A 218 -11.14 -6.55 -5.87
N ALA A 219 -11.13 -5.25 -6.12
CA ALA A 219 -11.95 -4.28 -5.37
C ALA A 219 -13.44 -4.48 -5.62
N PHE A 220 -13.82 -4.80 -6.85
CA PHE A 220 -15.22 -4.99 -7.21
C PHE A 220 -15.88 -6.14 -6.42
N PRO A 221 -15.38 -7.39 -6.44
CA PRO A 221 -15.97 -8.47 -5.66
C PRO A 221 -15.82 -8.25 -4.15
N ALA A 222 -14.75 -7.60 -3.70
CA ALA A 222 -14.60 -7.26 -2.28
C ALA A 222 -15.68 -6.26 -1.83
N GLY A 223 -15.98 -5.25 -2.66
CA GLY A 223 -17.08 -4.31 -2.41
C GLY A 223 -18.45 -4.99 -2.35
N LEU A 224 -18.72 -5.93 -3.27
CA LEU A 224 -19.94 -6.76 -3.22
C LEU A 224 -20.02 -7.55 -1.91
N ALA A 225 -18.93 -8.21 -1.50
CA ALA A 225 -18.89 -9.01 -0.28
C ALA A 225 -19.11 -8.14 0.97
N ILE A 226 -18.46 -6.98 1.05
CA ILE A 226 -18.64 -6.03 2.17
C ILE A 226 -20.07 -5.53 2.23
N TRP A 227 -20.66 -5.17 1.09
CA TRP A 227 -22.05 -4.73 1.05
C TRP A 227 -23.02 -5.83 1.51
N LEU A 228 -22.81 -7.08 1.07
CA LEU A 228 -23.62 -8.22 1.50
C LEU A 228 -23.54 -8.41 3.02
N VAL A 229 -22.33 -8.41 3.59
CA VAL A 229 -22.13 -8.55 5.03
C VAL A 229 -22.80 -7.41 5.81
N ALA A 230 -22.76 -6.18 5.27
CA ALA A 230 -23.34 -5.01 5.91
C ALA A 230 -24.86 -4.96 5.83
N ASN A 231 -25.48 -5.49 4.76
CA ASN A 231 -26.90 -5.29 4.47
C ASN A 231 -27.76 -6.56 4.59
N VAL A 232 -27.16 -7.77 4.60
CA VAL A 232 -27.93 -9.00 4.80
C VAL A 232 -28.31 -9.15 6.27
N HIS A 233 -29.62 -9.20 6.51
CA HIS A 233 -30.20 -9.40 7.83
C HIS A 233 -30.47 -10.88 8.06
N ILE A 234 -29.96 -11.41 9.15
CA ILE A 234 -30.28 -12.75 9.64
C ILE A 234 -31.06 -12.56 10.98
N GLY A 235 -32.37 -12.66 10.90
CA GLY A 235 -33.27 -12.36 12.03
C GLY A 235 -33.34 -10.85 12.29
N SER A 236 -33.03 -10.41 13.50
CA SER A 236 -33.15 -9.03 13.94
C SER A 236 -31.88 -8.17 13.71
N ARG A 237 -30.80 -8.77 13.24
CA ARG A 237 -29.49 -8.10 13.11
C ARG A 237 -28.83 -8.33 11.75
N THR A 238 -27.95 -7.42 11.32
CA THR A 238 -27.12 -7.62 10.15
C THR A 238 -26.01 -8.62 10.42
N LEU A 239 -25.50 -9.25 9.36
CA LEU A 239 -24.34 -10.15 9.46
C LEU A 239 -23.11 -9.44 10.05
N ALA A 240 -22.92 -8.17 9.72
CA ALA A 240 -21.90 -7.30 10.32
C ALA A 240 -22.10 -7.15 11.83
N GLY A 241 -23.35 -7.02 12.28
CA GLY A 241 -23.67 -6.94 13.71
C GLY A 241 -23.25 -8.18 14.50
N TYR A 242 -23.45 -9.37 13.95
CA TYR A 242 -22.94 -10.61 14.56
C TYR A 242 -21.42 -10.69 14.58
N LEU A 243 -20.76 -10.24 13.51
CA LEU A 243 -19.28 -10.19 13.47
C LEU A 243 -18.72 -9.23 14.53
N VAL A 244 -19.35 -8.07 14.69
CA VAL A 244 -18.96 -7.09 15.73
C VAL A 244 -19.12 -7.70 17.11
N GLU A 245 -20.26 -8.34 17.41
CA GLU A 245 -20.53 -8.96 18.71
C GLU A 245 -19.54 -10.08 19.08
N ILE A 246 -19.09 -10.87 18.08
CA ILE A 246 -18.05 -11.91 18.27
C ILE A 246 -16.68 -11.29 18.52
N LEU A 247 -16.37 -10.16 17.86
CA LEU A 247 -15.06 -9.50 17.97
C LEU A 247 -14.97 -8.53 19.15
N ASP A 248 -16.11 -8.08 19.68
CA ASP A 248 -16.19 -7.10 20.77
C ASP A 248 -15.39 -7.51 22.02
N PRO A 249 -15.49 -8.76 22.55
CA PRO A 249 -14.70 -9.17 23.70
C PRO A 249 -13.18 -9.12 23.45
N VAL A 250 -12.75 -9.34 22.20
CA VAL A 250 -11.34 -9.23 21.82
C VAL A 250 -10.95 -7.75 21.71
N GLY A 251 -11.83 -6.92 21.16
CA GLY A 251 -11.64 -5.47 21.06
C GLY A 251 -11.49 -4.84 22.45
N LEU A 252 -12.38 -5.18 23.38
CA LEU A 252 -12.32 -4.71 24.77
C LEU A 252 -11.04 -5.17 25.49
N ALA A 253 -10.58 -6.39 25.24
CA ALA A 253 -9.33 -6.90 25.83
C ALA A 253 -8.08 -6.16 25.33
N ILE A 254 -8.14 -5.58 24.12
CA ILE A 254 -7.05 -4.80 23.50
C ILE A 254 -7.20 -3.30 23.84
N GLY A 255 -8.29 -2.88 24.49
CA GLY A 255 -8.52 -1.47 24.85
C GLY A 255 -9.17 -0.64 23.72
N LEU A 256 -9.78 -1.30 22.76
CA LEU A 256 -10.63 -0.65 21.74
C LEU A 256 -12.05 -0.51 22.33
N ASN A 257 -12.36 0.70 22.77
CA ASN A 257 -13.68 1.07 23.32
C ASN A 257 -14.45 1.94 22.34
#